data_5d38b02dc7ca8a77266475506ee1f877
#
_entry.id   5d38b02dc7ca8a77266475506ee1f877
#
_cell.length_a   1.000
_cell.length_b   1.000
_cell.length_c   1.000
_cell.angle_alpha   90.00
_cell.angle_beta   90.00
_cell.angle_gamma   90.00
#
_symmetry.space_group_name_H-M   'P 1'
#
loop_
_entity.id
_entity.type
_entity.pdbx_description
1 polymer ?
#
loop_
_entity_poly.entity_id
_entity_poly.type
_entity_poly.pdbx_seq_one_letter_code
_entity_poly.pdbx_strand_id
1 'polypeptide(L)'
;WDPTCGHCKEVLPRLDSFYTKKWKDAGLKMFAIAKETDGSRNDWIRFVTEQQLWSWTQVYYSKADDKSRVEGGIPGYSQLYDVQTFPTIYLLDKDKRIIAKKLTVEQTDDVLNIKRKAQ
;
A
#
# COMPACT_ATOMS: atom_id res chain seq x y z
N TRP A 1 1.53 -2.89 -4.26
CA TRP A 1 2.09 -2.26 -5.45
C TRP A 1 3.21 -3.11 -6.04
N ASP A 2 3.69 -2.73 -7.19
CA ASP A 2 4.74 -3.46 -7.89
C ASP A 2 5.84 -2.47 -8.29
N PRO A 3 7.11 -2.69 -7.87
CA PRO A 3 8.21 -1.79 -8.22
C PRO A 3 8.50 -1.67 -9.72
N THR A 4 7.99 -2.59 -10.53
CA THR A 4 8.14 -2.54 -11.99
C THR A 4 6.95 -1.86 -12.69
N CYS A 5 5.91 -1.50 -11.95
CA CYS A 5 4.70 -0.90 -12.49
C CYS A 5 4.84 0.62 -12.60
N GLY A 6 4.78 1.15 -13.83
CA GLY A 6 4.89 2.59 -14.07
C GLY A 6 3.80 3.40 -13.40
N HIS A 7 2.55 2.93 -13.43
CA HIS A 7 1.43 3.60 -12.79
C HIS A 7 1.60 3.67 -11.27
N CYS A 8 2.11 2.62 -10.64
CA CYS A 8 2.43 2.63 -9.21
C CYS A 8 3.43 3.74 -8.87
N LYS A 9 4.45 3.91 -9.71
CA LYS A 9 5.48 4.93 -9.51
C LYS A 9 4.94 6.36 -9.65
N GLU A 10 3.81 6.53 -10.31
CA GLU A 10 3.11 7.81 -10.38
C GLU A 10 2.22 8.03 -9.17
N VAL A 11 1.52 6.97 -8.73
CA VAL A 11 0.53 7.05 -7.64
C VAL A 11 1.19 7.20 -6.27
N LEU A 12 2.25 6.47 -6.00
CA LEU A 12 2.86 6.46 -4.67
C LEU A 12 3.37 7.85 -4.22
N PRO A 13 4.05 8.64 -5.06
CA PRO A 13 4.42 10.01 -4.67
C PRO A 13 3.22 10.92 -4.42
N ARG A 14 2.12 10.72 -5.14
CA ARG A 14 0.88 11.47 -4.90
C ARG A 14 0.27 11.12 -3.55
N LEU A 15 0.25 9.83 -3.21
CA LEU A 15 -0.18 9.37 -1.88
C LEU A 15 0.68 10.00 -0.78
N ASP A 16 2.00 10.03 -0.97
CA ASP A 16 2.92 10.62 0.00
C ASP A 16 2.69 12.11 0.18
N SER A 17 2.35 12.81 -0.89
CA SER A 17 2.03 14.23 -0.83
C SER A 17 0.82 14.49 0.07
N PHE A 18 -0.26 13.71 -0.08
CA PHE A 18 -1.43 13.80 0.81
C PHE A 18 -1.09 13.39 2.23
N TYR A 19 -0.30 12.32 2.37
CA TYR A 19 0.10 11.83 3.70
C TYR A 19 0.88 12.86 4.47
N THR A 20 1.93 13.43 3.89
CA THR A 20 2.78 14.40 4.58
C THR A 20 2.07 15.72 4.86
N LYS A 21 1.20 16.17 3.96
CA LYS A 21 0.51 17.44 4.09
C LYS A 21 -0.72 17.38 4.98
N LYS A 22 -1.36 16.22 5.09
CA LYS A 22 -2.70 16.16 5.70
C LYS A 22 -2.95 14.92 6.55
N TRP A 23 -2.75 13.72 5.98
CA TRP A 23 -3.19 12.48 6.63
C TRP A 23 -2.38 12.10 7.85
N LYS A 24 -1.08 12.39 7.83
CA LYS A 24 -0.19 12.11 8.95
C LYS A 24 -0.65 12.80 10.24
N ASP A 25 -0.98 14.09 10.13
CA ASP A 25 -1.44 14.88 11.26
C ASP A 25 -2.83 14.44 11.73
N ALA A 26 -3.62 13.81 10.87
CA ALA A 26 -4.91 13.22 11.20
C ALA A 26 -4.77 11.84 11.86
N GLY A 27 -3.57 11.32 12.04
CA GLY A 27 -3.31 10.04 12.68
C GLY A 27 -3.30 8.85 11.76
N LEU A 28 -3.36 9.04 10.45
CA LEU A 28 -3.27 7.95 9.48
C LEU A 28 -1.87 7.38 9.46
N LYS A 29 -1.77 6.06 9.31
CA LYS A 29 -0.51 5.36 9.09
C LYS A 29 -0.56 4.66 7.73
N MET A 30 0.55 4.73 7.01
CA MET A 30 0.69 4.10 5.70
C MET A 30 1.43 2.78 5.85
N PHE A 31 0.86 1.72 5.28
CA PHE A 31 1.48 0.41 5.22
C PHE A 31 1.47 -0.06 3.76
N ALA A 32 2.64 -0.23 3.17
CA ALA A 32 2.76 -0.58 1.76
C ALA A 32 3.41 -1.95 1.59
N ILE A 33 2.78 -2.79 0.78
CA ILE A 33 3.29 -4.11 0.42
C ILE A 33 3.70 -4.08 -1.05
N ALA A 34 4.99 -4.27 -1.31
CA ALA A 34 5.52 -4.38 -2.66
C ALA A 34 5.63 -5.86 -3.04
N LYS A 35 5.11 -6.20 -4.22
CA LYS A 35 5.18 -7.56 -4.74
C LYS A 35 6.50 -7.76 -5.48
N GLU A 36 7.16 -8.90 -5.26
CA GLU A 36 8.32 -9.27 -6.06
C GLU A 36 7.88 -9.61 -7.49
N THR A 37 8.54 -8.97 -8.46
CA THR A 37 8.40 -9.25 -9.87
C THR A 37 9.80 -9.25 -10.48
N ASP A 38 10.23 -10.39 -11.04
CA ASP A 38 11.51 -10.54 -11.73
C ASP A 38 12.73 -10.01 -10.95
N GLY A 39 12.79 -10.31 -9.64
CA GLY A 39 13.91 -9.92 -8.81
C GLY A 39 13.96 -8.41 -8.50
N SER A 40 12.83 -7.76 -8.41
CA SER A 40 12.68 -6.31 -8.28
C SER A 40 13.05 -5.72 -6.91
N ARG A 41 13.70 -6.48 -6.01
CA ARG A 41 14.02 -5.99 -4.66
C ARG A 41 14.88 -4.72 -4.68
N ASN A 42 15.91 -4.70 -5.53
CA ASN A 42 16.78 -3.52 -5.62
C ASN A 42 16.04 -2.32 -6.19
N ASP A 43 15.15 -2.54 -7.15
CA ASP A 43 14.31 -1.49 -7.71
C ASP A 43 13.36 -0.92 -6.64
N TRP A 44 12.80 -1.80 -5.79
CA TRP A 44 11.97 -1.41 -4.68
C TRP A 44 12.72 -0.52 -3.69
N ILE A 45 13.90 -0.96 -3.24
CA ILE A 45 14.73 -0.19 -2.30
C ILE A 45 15.09 1.17 -2.89
N ARG A 46 15.52 1.18 -4.16
CA ARG A 46 15.91 2.42 -4.85
C ARG A 46 14.75 3.40 -4.93
N PHE A 47 13.59 2.94 -5.38
CA PHE A 47 12.42 3.80 -5.55
C PHE A 47 11.95 4.38 -4.19
N VAL A 48 11.82 3.55 -3.17
CA VAL A 48 11.40 3.98 -1.84
C VAL A 48 12.39 5.00 -1.27
N THR A 49 13.69 4.79 -1.48
CA THR A 49 14.74 5.69 -1.01
C THR A 49 14.71 7.02 -1.77
N GLU A 50 14.66 6.98 -3.09
CA GLU A 50 14.64 8.19 -3.93
C GLU A 50 13.41 9.03 -3.70
N GLN A 51 12.25 8.42 -3.50
CA GLN A 51 10.98 9.11 -3.24
C GLN A 51 10.76 9.43 -1.76
N GLN A 52 11.70 9.06 -0.90
CA GLN A 52 11.64 9.33 0.55
C GLN A 52 10.37 8.75 1.21
N LEU A 53 10.04 7.50 0.86
CA LEU A 53 8.83 6.82 1.36
C LEU A 53 9.07 5.96 2.60
N TRP A 54 10.24 6.05 3.23
CA TRP A 54 10.56 5.26 4.42
C TRP A 54 9.82 5.72 5.68
N SER A 55 9.12 6.86 5.61
CA SER A 55 8.19 7.25 6.69
C SER A 55 6.94 6.35 6.77
N TRP A 56 6.63 5.66 5.68
CA TRP A 56 5.63 4.59 5.68
C TRP A 56 6.26 3.29 6.16
N THR A 57 5.43 2.35 6.62
CA THR A 57 5.90 0.97 6.81
C THR A 57 5.96 0.31 5.44
N GLN A 58 7.16 -0.04 5.00
CA GLN A 58 7.41 -0.65 3.69
C GLN A 58 7.76 -2.12 3.85
N VAL A 59 7.04 -2.98 3.16
CA VAL A 59 7.25 -4.43 3.18
C VAL A 59 7.44 -4.93 1.76
N TYR A 60 8.43 -5.78 1.56
CA TYR A 60 8.68 -6.46 0.29
C TYR A 60 8.25 -7.92 0.42
N TYR A 61 7.22 -8.30 -0.34
CA TYR A 61 6.66 -9.64 -0.28
C TYR A 61 7.25 -10.49 -1.40
N SER A 62 8.18 -11.38 -1.06
CA SER A 62 8.92 -12.17 -2.02
C SER A 62 8.12 -13.38 -2.51
N LYS A 63 8.53 -13.93 -3.66
CA LYS A 63 7.97 -15.18 -4.18
C LYS A 63 8.23 -16.34 -3.21
N ALA A 64 9.36 -16.32 -2.51
CA ALA A 64 9.68 -17.33 -1.50
C ALA A 64 8.72 -17.25 -0.30
N ASP A 65 8.38 -16.03 0.15
CA ASP A 65 7.40 -15.83 1.22
C ASP A 65 6.02 -16.35 0.80
N ASP A 66 5.61 -16.05 -0.43
CA ASP A 66 4.33 -16.49 -0.98
C ASP A 66 4.26 -18.02 -1.02
N LYS A 67 5.31 -18.64 -1.57
CA LYS A 67 5.40 -20.11 -1.64
C LYS A 67 5.32 -20.74 -0.26
N SER A 68 6.05 -20.20 0.72
CA SER A 68 6.06 -20.70 2.09
C SER A 68 4.67 -20.64 2.73
N ARG A 69 3.93 -19.56 2.52
CA ARG A 69 2.57 -19.41 3.04
C ARG A 69 1.62 -20.41 2.40
N VAL A 70 1.66 -20.53 1.07
CA VAL A 70 0.77 -21.44 0.33
C VAL A 70 1.05 -22.90 0.72
N GLU A 71 2.31 -23.30 0.82
CA GLU A 71 2.70 -24.64 1.26
C GLU A 71 2.25 -24.92 2.70
N GLY A 72 2.20 -23.91 3.55
CA GLY A 72 1.68 -23.98 4.92
C GLY A 72 0.16 -23.92 5.03
N GLY A 73 -0.56 -23.88 3.89
CA GLY A 73 -2.02 -23.81 3.86
C GLY A 73 -2.57 -22.41 4.15
N ILE A 74 -1.73 -21.37 4.08
CA ILE A 74 -2.13 -19.98 4.33
C ILE A 74 -2.19 -19.25 2.98
N PRO A 75 -3.31 -18.62 2.61
CA PRO A 75 -3.37 -17.86 1.36
C PRO A 75 -2.35 -16.74 1.30
N GLY A 76 -1.79 -16.49 0.12
CA GLY A 76 -0.97 -15.30 -0.13
C GLY A 76 -1.80 -14.03 0.05
N TYR A 77 -1.14 -12.89 0.28
CA TYR A 77 -1.86 -11.65 0.53
C TYR A 77 -2.75 -11.22 -0.66
N SER A 78 -2.31 -11.47 -1.89
CA SER A 78 -3.08 -11.11 -3.09
C SER A 78 -4.38 -11.87 -3.19
N GLN A 79 -4.40 -13.13 -2.78
CA GLN A 79 -5.61 -13.94 -2.72
C GLN A 79 -6.49 -13.50 -1.55
N LEU A 80 -5.90 -13.30 -0.39
CA LEU A 80 -6.61 -12.92 0.83
C LEU A 80 -7.33 -11.58 0.69
N TYR A 81 -6.71 -10.60 0.04
CA TYR A 81 -7.25 -9.26 -0.15
C TYR A 81 -7.79 -9.01 -1.56
N ASP A 82 -7.84 -10.02 -2.41
CA ASP A 82 -8.32 -9.91 -3.79
C ASP A 82 -7.58 -8.80 -4.57
N VAL A 83 -6.25 -8.84 -4.54
CA VAL A 83 -5.41 -7.90 -5.26
C VAL A 83 -5.17 -8.42 -6.67
N GLN A 84 -5.82 -7.81 -7.67
CA GLN A 84 -5.73 -8.23 -9.07
C GLN A 84 -4.95 -7.24 -9.93
N THR A 85 -4.91 -5.98 -9.54
CA THR A 85 -4.23 -4.90 -10.26
C THR A 85 -3.36 -4.09 -9.31
N PHE A 86 -2.46 -3.29 -9.87
CA PHE A 86 -1.55 -2.45 -9.08
C PHE A 86 -1.61 -1.00 -9.56
N PRO A 87 -1.56 -0.04 -8.65
CA PRO A 87 -1.64 -0.21 -7.20
C PRO A 87 -3.06 -0.49 -6.73
N THR A 88 -3.21 -1.15 -5.59
CA THR A 88 -4.51 -1.36 -4.95
C THR A 88 -4.46 -0.74 -3.55
N ILE A 89 -5.44 0.09 -3.24
CA ILE A 89 -5.50 0.83 -1.98
C ILE A 89 -6.69 0.37 -1.16
N TYR A 90 -6.41 0.00 0.08
CA TYR A 90 -7.42 -0.32 1.09
C TYR A 90 -7.32 0.67 2.24
N LEU A 91 -8.45 1.05 2.80
CA LEU A 91 -8.50 1.85 4.01
C LEU A 91 -9.02 1.00 5.16
N LEU A 92 -8.28 0.97 6.27
CA LEU A 92 -8.61 0.19 7.45
C LEU A 92 -8.89 1.12 8.63
N ASP A 93 -9.76 0.66 9.55
CA ASP A 93 -9.95 1.37 10.81
C ASP A 93 -8.85 0.96 11.83
N LYS A 94 -8.95 1.50 13.05
CA LYS A 94 -7.98 1.22 14.12
C LYS A 94 -7.93 -0.25 14.53
N ASP A 95 -9.02 -0.98 14.31
CA ASP A 95 -9.12 -2.42 14.62
C ASP A 95 -8.72 -3.30 13.43
N LYS A 96 -8.16 -2.70 12.38
CA LYS A 96 -7.70 -3.36 11.15
C LYS A 96 -8.85 -3.91 10.30
N ARG A 97 -10.06 -3.40 10.47
CA ARG A 97 -11.19 -3.75 9.62
C ARG A 97 -11.18 -2.90 8.36
N ILE A 98 -11.50 -3.51 7.23
CA ILE A 98 -11.56 -2.80 5.95
C ILE A 98 -12.82 -1.94 5.92
N ILE A 99 -12.65 -0.64 5.76
CA ILE A 99 -13.78 0.31 5.65
C ILE A 99 -14.00 0.80 4.23
N ALA A 100 -12.98 0.69 3.36
CA ALA A 100 -13.11 1.00 1.94
C ALA A 100 -12.06 0.25 1.15
N LYS A 101 -12.39 -0.13 -0.10
CA LYS A 101 -11.56 -0.98 -0.95
C LYS A 101 -11.30 -0.34 -2.30
N LYS A 102 -10.13 -0.62 -2.87
CA LYS A 102 -9.78 -0.31 -4.26
C LYS A 102 -10.02 1.16 -4.58
N LEU A 103 -9.52 2.02 -3.71
CA LEU A 103 -9.68 3.46 -3.80
C LEU A 103 -8.65 4.08 -4.74
N THR A 104 -9.04 5.19 -5.39
CA THR A 104 -8.07 6.12 -5.96
C THR A 104 -7.50 7.00 -4.85
N VAL A 105 -6.47 7.80 -5.17
CA VAL A 105 -5.88 8.75 -4.22
C VAL A 105 -6.96 9.75 -3.75
N GLU A 106 -7.72 10.27 -4.69
CA GLU A 106 -8.78 11.24 -4.44
C GLU A 106 -9.91 10.65 -3.59
N GLN A 107 -10.33 9.43 -3.90
CA GLN A 107 -11.36 8.72 -3.11
C GLN A 107 -10.89 8.46 -1.69
N THR A 108 -9.61 8.13 -1.51
CA THR A 108 -9.02 7.94 -0.19
C THR A 108 -9.14 9.22 0.63
N ASP A 109 -8.79 10.36 0.02
CA ASP A 109 -8.90 11.66 0.70
C ASP A 109 -10.34 12.00 1.03
N ASP A 110 -11.28 11.73 0.11
CA ASP A 110 -12.70 11.97 0.33
C ASP A 110 -13.24 11.17 1.51
N VAL A 111 -12.92 9.87 1.58
CA VAL A 111 -13.37 9.02 2.70
C VAL A 111 -12.79 9.50 4.02
N LEU A 112 -11.52 9.86 4.05
CA LEU A 112 -10.88 10.37 5.26
C LEU A 112 -11.49 11.69 5.71
N ASN A 113 -11.85 12.57 4.79
CA ASN A 113 -12.52 13.83 5.10
C ASN A 113 -13.91 13.59 5.74
N ILE A 114 -14.68 12.65 5.18
CA ILE A 114 -15.99 12.27 5.74
C ILE A 114 -15.83 11.72 7.15
N LYS A 115 -14.86 10.84 7.37
CA LYS A 115 -14.59 10.26 8.70
C LYS A 115 -14.19 11.32 9.71
N ARG A 116 -13.39 12.29 9.34
CA ARG A 116 -12.94 13.38 10.21
C ARG A 116 -14.11 14.27 10.63
N LYS A 117 -15.04 14.54 9.70
CA LYS A 117 -16.23 15.37 10.00
C LYS A 117 -17.24 14.65 10.89
N ALA A 118 -17.23 13.32 10.91
CA ALA A 118 -18.15 12.51 11.71
C ALA A 118 -17.68 12.32 13.16
N GLN A 119 -16.47 12.79 13.48
CA GLN A 119 -15.91 12.67 14.84
C GLN A 119 -16.22 13.88 15.70
#